data_6160f17b3659342c5321b705640d2374
#
_entry.id   6160f17b3659342c5321b705640d2374
#
_cell.length_a   1.000
_cell.length_b   1.000
_cell.length_c   1.000
_cell.angle_alpha   90.00
_cell.angle_beta   90.00
_cell.angle_gamma   90.00
#
_symmetry.space_group_name_H-M   'P 1'
#
loop_
_entity.id
_entity.type
_entity.pdbx_description
1 polymer ?
#
loop_
_entity_poly.entity_id
_entity_poly.type
_entity_poly.pdbx_seq_one_letter_code
_entity_poly.pdbx_strand_id
1 'polypeptide(L)'
;MKKTEKCYTNRELSWLQFNERVLNEAGNPRVPLAERMTFASIYQTNLDEFFMVRVGTLMMQMNAKEKVIENKTGMTSEEQVKEILARVCQLEKKKAKIYEQLMGELEPKGIRIINFNRLSNEEGRLLEQYFDAHIAPFLSPMVIGKQQPFPFLANKQLYAIVLLTSQKGKKKTGIVPCSNSVFKRLIEIPTRPGCFMLSEELILHFISKLYPKYTIREKSIMRVTRNADIDAHDLYDEDMDYRDMMEQLINCLLYTSPSPRD
;
A
#
# COMPACT_ATOMS: atom_id res chain seq x y z
N MET A 1 -27.55 36.89 -0.29
CA MET A 1 -26.46 36.16 -0.96
C MET A 1 -27.05 35.41 -2.14
N LYS A 2 -26.66 35.77 -3.38
CA LYS A 2 -27.11 35.06 -4.60
C LYS A 2 -26.65 33.61 -4.53
N LYS A 3 -27.57 32.64 -4.74
CA LYS A 3 -27.25 31.26 -5.04
C LYS A 3 -26.30 31.29 -6.25
N THR A 4 -25.00 31.17 -6.01
CA THR A 4 -24.04 30.86 -7.06
C THR A 4 -24.44 29.46 -7.56
N GLU A 5 -24.95 29.38 -8.77
CA GLU A 5 -25.15 28.10 -9.47
C GLU A 5 -23.82 27.36 -9.38
N LYS A 6 -23.89 26.08 -8.99
CA LYS A 6 -22.71 25.19 -8.88
C LYS A 6 -22.17 24.90 -10.28
N CYS A 7 -21.58 25.90 -10.94
CA CYS A 7 -20.96 25.74 -12.25
C CYS A 7 -19.59 25.08 -12.21
N TYR A 8 -18.98 24.98 -11.04
CA TYR A 8 -17.62 24.46 -10.88
C TYR A 8 -17.62 23.17 -10.03
N THR A 9 -16.83 22.21 -10.48
CA THR A 9 -16.48 21.02 -9.70
C THR A 9 -15.15 21.29 -8.98
N ASN A 10 -15.02 20.81 -7.74
CA ASN A 10 -13.76 20.86 -7.04
C ASN A 10 -12.64 20.19 -7.86
N ARG A 11 -11.46 20.82 -7.89
CA ARG A 11 -10.32 20.38 -8.71
C ARG A 11 -9.91 18.94 -8.41
N GLU A 12 -9.86 18.56 -7.15
CA GLU A 12 -9.41 17.23 -6.73
C GLU A 12 -10.44 16.16 -7.06
N LEU A 13 -11.73 16.46 -6.91
CA LEU A 13 -12.81 15.57 -7.35
C LEU A 13 -12.86 15.42 -8.88
N SER A 14 -12.59 16.50 -9.62
CA SER A 14 -12.45 16.44 -11.08
C SER A 14 -11.28 15.58 -11.51
N TRP A 15 -10.16 15.64 -10.78
CA TRP A 15 -9.00 14.79 -11.04
C TRP A 15 -9.33 13.30 -10.80
N LEU A 16 -10.09 12.97 -9.76
CA LEU A 16 -10.56 11.59 -9.55
C LEU A 16 -11.46 11.09 -10.69
N GLN A 17 -12.30 11.98 -11.27
CA GLN A 17 -13.09 11.64 -12.46
C GLN A 17 -12.19 11.35 -13.67
N PHE A 18 -11.10 12.09 -13.83
CA PHE A 18 -10.10 11.78 -14.86
C PHE A 18 -9.47 10.41 -14.63
N ASN A 19 -9.00 10.12 -13.43
CA ASN A 19 -8.38 8.83 -13.13
C ASN A 19 -9.39 7.66 -13.24
N GLU A 20 -10.68 7.91 -12.97
CA GLU A 20 -11.73 6.92 -13.25
C GLU A 20 -11.84 6.56 -14.72
N ARG A 21 -11.61 7.52 -15.65
CA ARG A 21 -11.60 7.20 -17.10
C ARG A 21 -10.46 6.26 -17.44
N VAL A 22 -9.30 6.42 -16.81
CA VAL A 22 -8.17 5.47 -16.94
C VAL A 22 -8.58 4.08 -16.46
N LEU A 23 -9.27 3.99 -15.33
CA LEU A 23 -9.80 2.73 -14.80
C LEU A 23 -10.86 2.10 -15.74
N ASN A 24 -11.66 2.92 -16.43
CA ASN A 24 -12.65 2.43 -17.39
C ASN A 24 -11.98 1.72 -18.57
N GLU A 25 -10.82 2.18 -19.04
CA GLU A 25 -10.06 1.49 -20.08
C GLU A 25 -9.57 0.11 -19.63
N ALA A 26 -9.20 -0.04 -18.36
CA ALA A 26 -8.90 -1.36 -17.79
C ALA A 26 -10.12 -2.31 -17.82
N GLY A 27 -11.33 -1.78 -17.70
CA GLY A 27 -12.58 -2.54 -17.78
C GLY A 27 -13.14 -2.70 -19.21
N ASN A 28 -12.53 -2.08 -20.24
CA ASN A 28 -13.05 -2.05 -21.59
C ASN A 28 -12.66 -3.31 -22.40
N PRO A 29 -13.60 -4.21 -22.74
CA PRO A 29 -13.28 -5.47 -23.44
C PRO A 29 -12.77 -5.27 -24.89
N ARG A 30 -12.88 -4.06 -25.44
CA ARG A 30 -12.32 -3.73 -26.78
C ARG A 30 -10.80 -3.47 -26.73
N VAL A 31 -10.25 -3.26 -25.54
CA VAL A 31 -8.83 -3.06 -25.31
C VAL A 31 -8.16 -4.44 -25.09
N PRO A 32 -6.98 -4.72 -25.66
CA PRO A 32 -6.25 -5.97 -25.42
C PRO A 32 -5.99 -6.21 -23.93
N LEU A 33 -6.03 -7.46 -23.48
CA LEU A 33 -5.93 -7.82 -22.07
C LEU A 33 -4.66 -7.26 -21.40
N ALA A 34 -3.49 -7.33 -22.06
CA ALA A 34 -2.24 -6.80 -21.51
C ALA A 34 -2.31 -5.28 -21.30
N GLU A 35 -2.89 -4.55 -22.24
CA GLU A 35 -3.08 -3.09 -22.13
C GLU A 35 -4.07 -2.74 -21.02
N ARG A 36 -5.13 -3.53 -20.84
CA ARG A 36 -6.08 -3.36 -19.74
C ARG A 36 -5.40 -3.52 -18.39
N MET A 37 -4.48 -4.48 -18.26
CA MET A 37 -3.66 -4.64 -17.05
C MET A 37 -2.75 -3.43 -16.84
N THR A 38 -2.17 -2.89 -17.90
CA THR A 38 -1.36 -1.68 -17.86
C THR A 38 -2.20 -0.50 -17.41
N PHE A 39 -3.43 -0.30 -17.91
CA PHE A 39 -4.33 0.76 -17.44
C PHE A 39 -4.71 0.61 -15.98
N ALA A 40 -4.93 -0.62 -15.48
CA ALA A 40 -5.17 -0.85 -14.06
C ALA A 40 -3.96 -0.45 -13.18
N SER A 41 -2.74 -0.71 -13.66
CA SER A 41 -1.50 -0.29 -13.00
C SER A 41 -1.33 1.23 -13.02
N ILE A 42 -1.57 1.89 -14.16
CA ILE A 42 -1.53 3.35 -14.30
C ILE A 42 -2.53 4.01 -13.34
N TYR A 43 -3.78 3.50 -13.28
CA TYR A 43 -4.78 3.99 -12.34
C TYR A 43 -4.26 3.98 -10.90
N GLN A 44 -3.64 2.89 -10.47
CA GLN A 44 -3.12 2.76 -9.11
C GLN A 44 -1.93 3.70 -8.87
N THR A 45 -1.00 3.79 -9.80
CA THR A 45 0.16 4.68 -9.71
C THR A 45 -0.27 6.15 -9.61
N ASN A 46 -1.22 6.55 -10.46
CA ASN A 46 -1.81 7.89 -10.42
C ASN A 46 -2.48 8.18 -9.05
N LEU A 47 -3.22 7.20 -8.52
CA LEU A 47 -3.89 7.36 -7.23
C LEU A 47 -2.87 7.49 -6.08
N ASP A 48 -1.79 6.71 -6.12
CA ASP A 48 -0.71 6.81 -5.14
C ASP A 48 -0.08 8.21 -5.16
N GLU A 49 0.23 8.74 -6.34
CA GLU A 49 0.79 10.09 -6.49
C GLU A 49 -0.19 11.16 -6.02
N PHE A 50 -1.47 11.02 -6.35
CA PHE A 50 -2.51 11.91 -5.88
C PHE A 50 -2.57 11.97 -4.35
N PHE A 51 -2.50 10.81 -3.66
CA PHE A 51 -2.46 10.78 -2.20
C PHE A 51 -1.16 11.37 -1.65
N MET A 52 -0.03 11.07 -2.27
CA MET A 52 1.27 11.57 -1.83
C MET A 52 1.39 13.09 -1.91
N VAL A 53 0.85 13.70 -2.97
CA VAL A 53 1.03 15.13 -3.24
C VAL A 53 -0.21 15.90 -2.80
N ARG A 54 -1.36 15.61 -3.39
CA ARG A 54 -2.56 16.45 -3.24
C ARG A 54 -3.27 16.24 -1.91
N VAL A 55 -3.53 14.97 -1.55
CA VAL A 55 -4.16 14.67 -0.27
C VAL A 55 -3.19 15.00 0.87
N GLY A 56 -1.88 14.76 0.69
CA GLY A 56 -0.85 15.18 1.63
C GLY A 56 -0.92 16.67 1.93
N THR A 57 -0.94 17.52 0.90
CA THR A 57 -1.08 18.97 1.06
C THR A 57 -2.37 19.36 1.78
N LEU A 58 -3.50 18.75 1.45
CA LEU A 58 -4.78 19.02 2.14
C LEU A 58 -4.72 18.64 3.62
N MET A 59 -4.08 17.51 3.96
CA MET A 59 -3.90 17.08 5.35
C MET A 59 -3.02 18.06 6.15
N MET A 60 -1.95 18.60 5.54
CA MET A 60 -1.14 19.64 6.15
C MET A 60 -1.96 20.93 6.39
N GLN A 61 -2.76 21.35 5.41
CA GLN A 61 -3.64 22.51 5.55
C GLN A 61 -4.71 22.35 6.64
N MET A 62 -5.18 21.13 6.90
CA MET A 62 -6.11 20.85 8.01
C MET A 62 -5.49 21.13 9.39
N ASN A 63 -4.17 20.94 9.53
CA ASN A 63 -3.42 21.19 10.76
C ASN A 63 -2.92 22.64 10.88
N ALA A 64 -3.03 23.43 9.81
CA ALA A 64 -2.63 24.83 9.83
C ALA A 64 -3.55 25.69 10.71
N LYS A 65 -2.99 26.76 11.31
CA LYS A 65 -3.74 27.69 12.17
C LYS A 65 -4.85 28.43 11.42
N GLU A 66 -4.66 28.69 10.13
CA GLU A 66 -5.63 29.35 9.27
C GLU A 66 -6.39 28.34 8.40
N LYS A 67 -7.71 28.46 8.37
CA LYS A 67 -8.55 27.61 7.51
C LYS A 67 -8.40 28.03 6.05
N VAL A 68 -7.83 27.16 5.25
CA VAL A 68 -7.76 27.34 3.79
C VAL A 68 -9.09 26.93 3.17
N ILE A 69 -9.68 27.86 2.39
CA ILE A 69 -10.95 27.64 1.68
C ILE A 69 -10.64 27.65 0.18
N GLU A 70 -11.07 26.63 -0.53
CA GLU A 70 -10.93 26.54 -1.98
C GLU A 70 -11.83 27.59 -2.66
N ASN A 71 -11.25 28.37 -3.59
CA ASN A 71 -11.85 29.59 -4.11
C ASN A 71 -13.01 29.39 -5.10
N LYS A 72 -13.21 28.20 -5.67
CA LYS A 72 -14.25 27.93 -6.68
C LYS A 72 -15.50 27.30 -6.07
N THR A 73 -15.32 26.36 -5.19
CA THR A 73 -16.41 25.59 -4.57
C THR A 73 -16.69 26.02 -3.13
N GLY A 74 -15.77 26.75 -2.51
CA GLY A 74 -15.87 27.19 -1.11
C GLY A 74 -15.65 26.04 -0.10
N MET A 75 -15.12 24.90 -0.53
CA MET A 75 -14.86 23.75 0.35
C MET A 75 -13.61 24.00 1.20
N THR A 76 -13.70 23.65 2.47
CA THR A 76 -12.54 23.55 3.36
C THR A 76 -11.68 22.33 3.00
N SER A 77 -10.41 22.30 3.46
CA SER A 77 -9.53 21.15 3.24
C SER A 77 -10.11 19.87 3.84
N GLU A 78 -10.78 19.95 4.99
CA GLU A 78 -11.44 18.82 5.64
C GLU A 78 -12.62 18.28 4.81
N GLU A 79 -13.48 19.16 4.28
CA GLU A 79 -14.58 18.77 3.40
C GLU A 79 -14.06 18.11 2.12
N GLN A 80 -12.99 18.67 1.52
CA GLN A 80 -12.35 18.07 0.34
C GLN A 80 -11.83 16.67 0.63
N VAL A 81 -11.07 16.47 1.72
CA VAL A 81 -10.55 15.16 2.10
C VAL A 81 -11.68 14.15 2.32
N LYS A 82 -12.75 14.55 3.02
CA LYS A 82 -13.92 13.69 3.25
C LYS A 82 -14.57 13.23 1.94
N GLU A 83 -14.81 14.14 1.01
CA GLU A 83 -15.41 13.81 -0.29
C GLU A 83 -14.45 12.97 -1.16
N ILE A 84 -13.14 13.26 -1.14
CA ILE A 84 -12.12 12.45 -1.80
C ILE A 84 -12.15 11.01 -1.29
N LEU A 85 -12.11 10.80 0.03
CA LEU A 85 -12.13 9.46 0.62
C LEU A 85 -13.42 8.70 0.27
N ALA A 86 -14.57 9.37 0.33
CA ALA A 86 -15.84 8.78 -0.07
C ALA A 86 -15.82 8.34 -1.54
N ARG A 87 -15.28 9.17 -2.44
CA ARG A 87 -15.16 8.86 -3.85
C ARG A 87 -14.19 7.73 -4.13
N VAL A 88 -13.02 7.75 -3.49
CA VAL A 88 -12.01 6.69 -3.61
C VAL A 88 -12.57 5.35 -3.15
N CYS A 89 -13.32 5.31 -2.04
CA CYS A 89 -13.97 4.08 -1.58
C CYS A 89 -14.93 3.47 -2.64
N GLN A 90 -15.64 4.31 -3.41
CA GLN A 90 -16.47 3.83 -4.53
C GLN A 90 -15.60 3.28 -5.68
N LEU A 91 -14.52 3.99 -6.02
CA LEU A 91 -13.62 3.59 -7.10
C LEU A 91 -12.85 2.30 -6.76
N GLU A 92 -12.50 2.07 -5.50
CA GLU A 92 -11.88 0.82 -5.05
C GLU A 92 -12.79 -0.39 -5.27
N LYS A 93 -14.08 -0.27 -5.02
CA LYS A 93 -15.06 -1.33 -5.32
C LYS A 93 -15.12 -1.63 -6.82
N LYS A 94 -15.06 -0.59 -7.65
CA LYS A 94 -15.03 -0.74 -9.11
C LYS A 94 -13.73 -1.40 -9.58
N LYS A 95 -12.58 -0.93 -9.03
CA LYS A 95 -11.27 -1.51 -9.32
C LYS A 95 -11.21 -3.00 -8.98
N ALA A 96 -11.74 -3.39 -7.81
CA ALA A 96 -11.76 -4.79 -7.39
C ALA A 96 -12.50 -5.68 -8.39
N LYS A 97 -13.67 -5.25 -8.87
CA LYS A 97 -14.44 -5.99 -9.90
C LYS A 97 -13.68 -6.12 -11.22
N ILE A 98 -13.05 -5.03 -11.67
CA ILE A 98 -12.25 -5.04 -12.91
C ILE A 98 -11.04 -5.97 -12.72
N TYR A 99 -10.37 -5.93 -11.59
CA TYR A 99 -9.24 -6.80 -11.28
C TYR A 99 -9.63 -8.28 -11.29
N GLU A 100 -10.77 -8.64 -10.68
CA GLU A 100 -11.30 -10.01 -10.72
C GLU A 100 -11.58 -10.48 -12.15
N GLN A 101 -12.15 -9.61 -13.01
CA GLN A 101 -12.39 -9.91 -14.42
C GLN A 101 -11.07 -10.15 -15.17
N LEU A 102 -10.07 -9.27 -14.97
CA LEU A 102 -8.75 -9.41 -15.59
C LEU A 102 -8.06 -10.71 -15.18
N MET A 103 -8.12 -11.07 -13.89
CA MET A 103 -7.56 -12.32 -13.40
C MET A 103 -8.29 -13.53 -13.99
N GLY A 104 -9.62 -13.49 -14.10
CA GLY A 104 -10.42 -14.54 -14.75
C GLY A 104 -10.09 -14.71 -16.25
N GLU A 105 -9.77 -13.63 -16.96
CA GLU A 105 -9.37 -13.68 -18.37
C GLU A 105 -7.92 -14.18 -18.58
N LEU A 106 -7.06 -14.10 -17.55
CA LEU A 106 -5.71 -14.66 -17.57
C LEU A 106 -5.70 -16.18 -17.38
N GLU A 107 -6.65 -16.74 -16.62
CA GLU A 107 -6.70 -18.18 -16.34
C GLU A 107 -6.70 -19.07 -17.61
N PRO A 108 -7.54 -18.82 -18.63
CA PRO A 108 -7.51 -19.61 -19.87
C PRO A 108 -6.24 -19.42 -20.69
N LYS A 109 -5.44 -18.39 -20.39
CA LYS A 109 -4.11 -18.14 -20.99
C LYS A 109 -2.97 -18.83 -20.22
N GLY A 110 -3.30 -19.62 -19.19
CA GLY A 110 -2.35 -20.38 -18.41
C GLY A 110 -1.68 -19.58 -17.29
N ILE A 111 -2.17 -18.38 -16.95
CA ILE A 111 -1.62 -17.55 -15.86
C ILE A 111 -2.64 -17.49 -14.72
N ARG A 112 -2.25 -17.98 -13.54
CA ARG A 112 -3.11 -17.98 -12.33
C ARG A 112 -2.36 -17.49 -11.12
N ILE A 113 -3.00 -16.64 -10.34
CA ILE A 113 -2.56 -16.31 -8.97
C ILE A 113 -3.43 -17.13 -8.02
N ILE A 114 -2.80 -17.95 -7.20
CA ILE A 114 -3.50 -18.84 -6.25
C ILE A 114 -3.07 -18.54 -4.83
N ASN A 115 -3.96 -18.85 -3.90
CA ASN A 115 -3.73 -18.78 -2.46
C ASN A 115 -3.50 -20.17 -1.85
N PHE A 116 -3.07 -20.22 -0.61
CA PHE A 116 -2.76 -21.49 0.10
C PHE A 116 -3.90 -22.48 0.13
N ASN A 117 -5.15 -22.05 0.15
CA ASN A 117 -6.32 -22.92 0.22
C ASN A 117 -6.53 -23.79 -1.04
N ARG A 118 -5.82 -23.45 -2.13
CA ARG A 118 -5.89 -24.15 -3.43
C ARG A 118 -4.70 -25.07 -3.69
N LEU A 119 -3.82 -25.24 -2.71
CA LEU A 119 -2.63 -26.09 -2.79
C LEU A 119 -2.92 -27.52 -2.34
N SER A 120 -2.21 -28.49 -2.93
CA SER A 120 -2.05 -29.81 -2.37
C SER A 120 -1.09 -29.82 -1.18
N ASN A 121 -1.12 -30.87 -0.37
CA ASN A 121 -0.19 -31.00 0.77
C ASN A 121 1.28 -31.06 0.32
N GLU A 122 1.55 -31.62 -0.85
CA GLU A 122 2.90 -31.68 -1.43
C GLU A 122 3.40 -30.30 -1.84
N GLU A 123 2.56 -29.54 -2.54
CA GLU A 123 2.87 -28.17 -2.94
C GLU A 123 3.09 -27.25 -1.72
N GLY A 124 2.27 -27.42 -0.69
CA GLY A 124 2.44 -26.70 0.57
C GLY A 124 3.81 -26.97 1.20
N ARG A 125 4.28 -28.23 1.21
CA ARG A 125 5.63 -28.58 1.71
C ARG A 125 6.75 -28.01 0.85
N LEU A 126 6.62 -28.04 -0.46
CA LEU A 126 7.61 -27.42 -1.36
C LEU A 126 7.72 -25.92 -1.15
N LEU A 127 6.59 -25.25 -0.99
CA LEU A 127 6.57 -23.81 -0.71
C LEU A 127 7.08 -23.48 0.70
N GLU A 128 6.86 -24.35 1.67
CA GLU A 128 7.45 -24.22 3.00
C GLU A 128 8.97 -24.30 2.96
N GLN A 129 9.52 -25.27 2.24
CA GLN A 129 10.97 -25.41 2.03
C GLN A 129 11.53 -24.18 1.29
N TYR A 130 10.83 -23.71 0.28
CA TYR A 130 11.19 -22.50 -0.43
C TYR A 130 11.19 -21.28 0.48
N PHE A 131 10.16 -21.13 1.32
CA PHE A 131 10.08 -20.05 2.30
C PHE A 131 11.27 -20.10 3.27
N ASP A 132 11.57 -21.25 3.85
CA ASP A 132 12.64 -21.41 4.83
C ASP A 132 14.04 -21.15 4.22
N ALA A 133 14.26 -21.53 2.96
CA ALA A 133 15.55 -21.39 2.29
C ALA A 133 15.75 -20.00 1.63
N HIS A 134 14.70 -19.42 1.03
CA HIS A 134 14.85 -18.27 0.12
C HIS A 134 14.14 -17.01 0.57
N ILE A 135 13.28 -17.04 1.57
CA ILE A 135 12.53 -15.88 2.04
C ILE A 135 12.86 -15.56 3.50
N ALA A 136 12.65 -16.51 4.41
CA ALA A 136 12.77 -16.30 5.85
C ALA A 136 14.14 -15.71 6.27
N PRO A 137 15.30 -16.14 5.71
CA PRO A 137 16.59 -15.58 6.07
C PRO A 137 16.79 -14.10 5.74
N PHE A 138 15.99 -13.58 4.81
CA PHE A 138 16.07 -12.19 4.35
C PHE A 138 15.00 -11.29 4.96
N LEU A 139 14.14 -11.83 5.82
CA LEU A 139 13.13 -11.06 6.52
C LEU A 139 13.67 -10.53 7.85
N SER A 140 13.29 -9.30 8.17
CA SER A 140 13.63 -8.63 9.43
C SER A 140 12.35 -8.38 10.24
N PRO A 141 11.88 -9.37 11.02
CA PRO A 141 10.68 -9.21 11.82
C PRO A 141 10.93 -8.25 13.00
N MET A 142 10.11 -7.23 13.11
CA MET A 142 10.14 -6.26 14.19
C MET A 142 9.00 -6.51 15.18
N VAL A 143 9.24 -6.24 16.47
CA VAL A 143 8.18 -6.29 17.51
C VAL A 143 8.10 -4.95 18.19
N ILE A 144 6.96 -4.29 18.05
CA ILE A 144 6.71 -2.96 18.62
C ILE A 144 6.05 -3.13 19.98
N GLY A 145 6.61 -2.47 20.99
CA GLY A 145 6.08 -2.38 22.34
C GLY A 145 5.90 -0.92 22.77
N LYS A 146 5.32 -0.72 23.95
CA LYS A 146 5.07 0.64 24.49
C LYS A 146 6.34 1.50 24.69
N GLN A 147 7.51 0.87 24.75
CA GLN A 147 8.80 1.53 25.04
C GLN A 147 9.69 1.67 23.81
N GLN A 148 9.23 1.25 22.64
CA GLN A 148 9.99 1.33 21.41
C GLN A 148 9.31 2.32 20.46
N PRO A 149 10.04 3.24 19.84
CA PRO A 149 9.47 4.14 18.85
C PRO A 149 8.90 3.31 17.68
N PHE A 150 7.88 3.86 17.03
CA PHE A 150 7.31 3.23 15.86
C PHE A 150 8.36 3.22 14.73
N PRO A 151 8.63 2.09 14.07
CA PRO A 151 9.67 2.03 13.04
C PRO A 151 9.28 2.88 11.83
N PHE A 152 10.27 3.45 11.17
CA PHE A 152 10.06 4.10 9.89
C PHE A 152 9.65 3.06 8.86
N LEU A 153 8.48 3.24 8.27
CA LEU A 153 7.97 2.39 7.20
C LEU A 153 8.17 3.09 5.86
N ALA A 154 8.85 2.43 4.93
CA ALA A 154 9.11 2.99 3.61
C ALA A 154 7.81 3.17 2.80
N ASN A 155 7.79 4.24 1.99
CA ASN A 155 6.64 4.59 1.17
C ASN A 155 6.34 3.51 0.12
N LYS A 156 5.06 3.24 -0.12
CA LYS A 156 4.55 2.26 -1.12
C LYS A 156 4.94 0.80 -0.87
N GLN A 157 5.68 0.49 0.17
CA GLN A 157 6.06 -0.89 0.49
C GLN A 157 4.96 -1.66 1.21
N LEU A 158 4.97 -2.98 1.02
CA LEU A 158 4.07 -3.91 1.66
C LEU A 158 4.70 -4.46 2.94
N TYR A 159 3.91 -4.51 4.00
CA TYR A 159 4.28 -5.05 5.30
C TYR A 159 3.23 -6.05 5.77
N ALA A 160 3.68 -7.19 6.31
CA ALA A 160 2.82 -8.04 7.10
C ALA A 160 2.75 -7.49 8.52
N ILE A 161 1.54 -7.22 8.97
CA ILE A 161 1.24 -6.77 10.34
C ILE A 161 0.60 -7.91 11.11
N VAL A 162 1.02 -8.11 12.36
CA VAL A 162 0.51 -9.17 13.24
C VAL A 162 0.23 -8.67 14.63
N LEU A 163 -0.90 -9.08 15.19
CA LEU A 163 -1.20 -8.90 16.60
C LEU A 163 -0.64 -10.09 17.38
N LEU A 164 0.33 -9.80 18.22
CA LEU A 164 1.09 -10.76 19.00
C LEU A 164 0.65 -10.74 20.46
N THR A 165 0.59 -11.92 21.08
CA THR A 165 0.45 -12.05 22.53
C THR A 165 1.68 -12.76 23.08
N SER A 166 2.38 -12.12 24.01
CA SER A 166 3.51 -12.76 24.69
C SER A 166 3.04 -13.83 25.67
N GLN A 167 3.92 -14.74 26.11
CA GLN A 167 3.64 -15.73 27.14
C GLN A 167 3.10 -15.14 28.46
N LYS A 168 3.43 -13.88 28.76
CA LYS A 168 2.93 -13.11 29.91
C LYS A 168 1.61 -12.40 29.64
N GLY A 169 0.89 -12.69 28.52
CA GLY A 169 -0.38 -12.09 28.16
C GLY A 169 -0.31 -10.65 27.60
N LYS A 170 0.89 -10.06 27.45
CA LYS A 170 1.03 -8.69 26.94
C LYS A 170 0.82 -8.67 25.43
N LYS A 171 -0.06 -7.76 24.96
CA LYS A 171 -0.30 -7.50 23.53
C LYS A 171 0.86 -6.68 22.95
N LYS A 172 1.31 -7.06 21.76
CA LYS A 172 2.33 -6.37 20.97
C LYS A 172 1.95 -6.40 19.49
N THR A 173 2.59 -5.56 18.69
CA THR A 173 2.43 -5.55 17.24
C THR A 173 3.73 -6.04 16.59
N GLY A 174 3.64 -7.00 15.70
CA GLY A 174 4.74 -7.42 14.85
C GLY A 174 4.60 -6.78 13.47
N ILE A 175 5.72 -6.39 12.86
CA ILE A 175 5.78 -5.86 11.49
C ILE A 175 6.90 -6.58 10.76
N VAL A 176 6.61 -7.05 9.54
CA VAL A 176 7.59 -7.71 8.67
C VAL A 176 7.53 -7.04 7.29
N PRO A 177 8.64 -6.49 6.78
CA PRO A 177 8.71 -6.04 5.40
C PRO A 177 8.50 -7.22 4.43
N CYS A 178 7.55 -7.10 3.51
CA CYS A 178 7.25 -8.14 2.52
C CYS A 178 7.98 -7.96 1.19
N SER A 179 8.60 -6.80 0.97
CA SER A 179 9.30 -6.48 -0.27
C SER A 179 10.79 -6.35 0.00
N ASN A 180 11.60 -7.02 -0.79
CA ASN A 180 13.03 -6.76 -0.88
C ASN A 180 13.55 -7.09 -2.30
N SER A 181 14.82 -6.79 -2.57
CA SER A 181 15.45 -7.05 -3.85
C SER A 181 15.97 -8.49 -4.02
N VAL A 182 15.88 -9.32 -2.97
CA VAL A 182 16.51 -10.64 -2.94
C VAL A 182 15.58 -11.73 -3.48
N PHE A 183 14.28 -11.65 -3.19
CA PHE A 183 13.32 -12.64 -3.66
C PHE A 183 12.21 -12.03 -4.53
N LYS A 184 11.71 -12.85 -5.46
CA LYS A 184 10.64 -12.40 -6.38
C LYS A 184 9.30 -12.31 -5.65
N ARG A 185 8.48 -11.33 -6.04
CA ARG A 185 7.12 -11.22 -5.51
C ARG A 185 6.18 -12.32 -6.03
N LEU A 186 6.34 -12.71 -7.31
CA LEU A 186 5.60 -13.82 -7.93
C LEU A 186 6.43 -15.08 -7.84
N ILE A 187 5.98 -16.04 -7.04
CA ILE A 187 6.63 -17.34 -6.80
C ILE A 187 5.84 -18.37 -7.60
N GLU A 188 6.47 -18.92 -8.62
CA GLU A 188 5.86 -19.99 -9.43
C GLU A 188 5.78 -21.29 -8.63
N ILE A 189 4.66 -22.01 -8.74
CA ILE A 189 4.47 -23.27 -8.06
C ILE A 189 5.14 -24.37 -8.89
N PRO A 190 6.13 -25.09 -8.34
CA PRO A 190 6.98 -26.01 -9.11
C PRO A 190 6.21 -27.09 -9.88
N THR A 191 5.05 -27.54 -9.34
CA THR A 191 4.21 -28.60 -9.94
C THR A 191 3.16 -28.09 -10.90
N ARG A 192 2.97 -26.77 -11.01
CA ARG A 192 1.93 -26.12 -11.83
C ARG A 192 2.50 -24.93 -12.61
N PRO A 193 3.12 -25.15 -13.79
CA PRO A 193 3.61 -24.05 -14.63
C PRO A 193 2.51 -23.02 -14.89
N GLY A 194 2.87 -21.73 -14.79
CA GLY A 194 1.94 -20.61 -14.95
C GLY A 194 1.06 -20.32 -13.72
N CYS A 195 1.17 -21.13 -12.65
CA CYS A 195 0.50 -20.83 -11.38
C CYS A 195 1.48 -20.16 -10.41
N PHE A 196 1.08 -18.99 -9.88
CA PHE A 196 1.92 -18.17 -9.02
C PHE A 196 1.26 -17.93 -7.67
N MET A 197 2.09 -17.83 -6.63
CA MET A 197 1.73 -17.33 -5.33
C MET A 197 2.45 -16.02 -5.07
N LEU A 198 1.78 -15.08 -4.40
CA LEU A 198 2.41 -13.82 -3.97
C LEU A 198 3.31 -14.08 -2.76
N SER A 199 4.50 -13.49 -2.73
CA SER A 199 5.43 -13.63 -1.60
C SER A 199 4.82 -13.14 -0.28
N GLU A 200 4.01 -12.08 -0.31
CA GLU A 200 3.29 -11.58 0.87
C GLU A 200 2.28 -12.59 1.42
N GLU A 201 1.63 -13.38 0.56
CA GLU A 201 0.71 -14.46 0.97
C GLU A 201 1.50 -15.58 1.65
N LEU A 202 2.66 -15.94 1.09
CA LEU A 202 3.55 -16.94 1.65
C LEU A 202 4.11 -16.49 3.02
N ILE A 203 4.52 -15.24 3.12
CA ILE A 203 4.99 -14.65 4.38
C ILE A 203 3.88 -14.67 5.43
N LEU A 204 2.66 -14.25 5.07
CA LEU A 204 1.52 -14.30 5.98
C LEU A 204 1.20 -15.72 6.44
N HIS A 205 1.31 -16.70 5.53
CA HIS A 205 1.00 -18.10 5.90
C HIS A 205 1.99 -18.61 6.95
N PHE A 206 3.29 -18.44 6.72
CA PHE A 206 4.36 -18.93 7.60
C PHE A 206 4.83 -17.94 8.66
N ILE A 207 4.10 -16.87 8.89
CA ILE A 207 4.52 -15.77 9.78
C ILE A 207 4.75 -16.23 11.23
N SER A 208 4.13 -17.32 11.67
CA SER A 208 4.36 -17.93 12.99
C SER A 208 5.81 -18.38 13.19
N LYS A 209 6.49 -18.81 12.13
CA LYS A 209 7.90 -19.19 12.18
C LYS A 209 8.81 -18.00 12.52
N LEU A 210 8.39 -16.78 12.17
CA LEU A 210 9.14 -15.55 12.43
C LEU A 210 8.95 -15.04 13.88
N TYR A 211 7.91 -15.48 14.56
CA TYR A 211 7.58 -15.07 15.92
C TYR A 211 7.40 -16.23 16.91
N PRO A 212 8.40 -17.13 17.08
CA PRO A 212 8.26 -18.38 17.84
C PRO A 212 7.94 -18.19 19.33
N LYS A 213 8.23 -16.97 19.88
CA LYS A 213 7.98 -16.64 21.30
C LYS A 213 6.62 -15.99 21.55
N TYR A 214 5.78 -15.87 20.51
CA TYR A 214 4.50 -15.17 20.56
C TYR A 214 3.38 -16.02 20.00
N THR A 215 2.18 -15.82 20.52
CA THR A 215 0.94 -16.33 19.90
C THR A 215 0.40 -15.25 18.96
N ILE A 216 0.15 -15.63 17.70
CA ILE A 216 -0.47 -14.76 16.71
C ILE A 216 -1.99 -14.77 16.91
N ARG A 217 -2.59 -13.60 17.05
CA ARG A 217 -4.04 -13.43 17.17
C ARG A 217 -4.68 -13.09 15.82
N GLU A 218 -4.11 -12.10 15.16
CA GLU A 218 -4.57 -11.61 13.87
C GLU A 218 -3.38 -11.27 13.00
N LYS A 219 -3.58 -11.32 11.68
CA LYS A 219 -2.55 -10.99 10.69
C LYS A 219 -3.18 -10.38 9.45
N SER A 220 -2.51 -9.41 8.86
CA SER A 220 -2.96 -8.70 7.65
C SER A 220 -1.77 -8.15 6.87
N ILE A 221 -2.02 -7.77 5.62
CA ILE A 221 -1.07 -6.99 4.82
C ILE A 221 -1.44 -5.51 4.93
N MET A 222 -0.42 -4.68 5.11
CA MET A 222 -0.52 -3.23 5.15
C MET A 222 0.38 -2.62 4.08
N ARG A 223 -0.07 -1.55 3.47
CA ARG A 223 0.72 -0.68 2.60
C ARG A 223 0.64 0.75 3.09
N VAL A 224 1.77 1.43 3.17
CA VAL A 224 1.84 2.82 3.63
C VAL A 224 2.01 3.73 2.42
N THR A 225 1.21 4.79 2.35
CA THR A 225 1.42 5.91 1.42
C THR A 225 1.70 7.16 2.26
N ARG A 226 2.85 7.79 2.03
CA ARG A 226 3.29 8.99 2.76
C ARG A 226 3.11 10.22 1.92
N ASN A 227 3.01 11.38 2.58
CA ASN A 227 3.14 12.67 1.91
C ASN A 227 4.52 12.78 1.23
N ALA A 228 4.55 13.31 0.00
CA ALA A 228 5.80 13.55 -0.73
C ALA A 228 6.52 14.81 -0.22
N ASP A 229 5.76 15.78 0.29
CA ASP A 229 6.32 16.97 0.91
C ASP A 229 6.76 16.65 2.33
N ILE A 230 8.05 16.77 2.58
CA ILE A 230 8.63 16.63 3.91
C ILE A 230 8.54 18.00 4.56
N ASP A 231 7.68 18.13 5.55
CA ASP A 231 7.71 19.29 6.42
C ASP A 231 8.84 19.10 7.44
N ALA A 232 9.88 19.93 7.32
CA ALA A 232 10.97 19.95 8.29
C ALA A 232 10.46 20.25 9.72
N HIS A 233 9.30 20.91 9.85
CA HIS A 233 8.65 21.16 11.13
C HIS A 233 8.02 19.92 11.78
N ASP A 234 7.57 18.94 10.98
CA ASP A 234 7.02 17.68 11.52
C ASP A 234 8.12 16.75 12.09
N LEU A 235 9.39 17.05 11.78
CA LEU A 235 10.56 16.36 12.32
C LEU A 235 11.19 17.08 13.52
N TYR A 236 10.67 18.27 13.86
CA TYR A 236 11.15 19.05 14.99
C TYR A 236 10.57 18.48 16.29
N ASP A 237 11.29 17.55 16.86
CA ASP A 237 11.16 17.23 18.28
C ASP A 237 12.20 18.10 19.02
N GLU A 238 11.78 18.93 19.97
CA GLU A 238 12.67 19.85 20.71
C GLU A 238 13.84 19.15 21.40
N ASP A 239 13.73 17.82 21.59
CA ASP A 239 14.74 16.97 22.22
C ASP A 239 15.62 16.20 21.19
N MET A 240 15.41 16.40 19.88
CA MET A 240 16.15 15.65 18.84
C MET A 240 17.36 16.47 18.37
N ASP A 241 18.56 15.84 18.34
CA ASP A 241 19.76 16.44 17.79
C ASP A 241 19.59 16.72 16.27
N TYR A 242 20.06 17.87 15.81
CA TYR A 242 20.04 18.31 14.41
C TYR A 242 20.56 17.22 13.45
N ARG A 243 21.54 16.44 13.88
CA ARG A 243 22.12 15.33 13.12
C ARG A 243 21.09 14.20 12.90
N ASP A 244 20.36 13.82 13.93
CA ASP A 244 19.34 12.76 13.88
C ASP A 244 18.14 13.22 13.04
N MET A 245 17.80 14.51 13.10
CA MET A 245 16.78 15.12 12.24
C MET A 245 17.21 15.09 10.77
N MET A 246 18.45 15.44 10.45
CA MET A 246 18.98 15.40 9.08
C MET A 246 19.09 13.97 8.55
N GLU A 247 19.44 13.00 9.38
CA GLU A 247 19.46 11.58 9.01
C GLU A 247 18.06 11.07 8.67
N GLN A 248 17.05 11.46 9.43
CA GLN A 248 15.64 11.13 9.12
C GLN A 248 15.17 11.81 7.85
N LEU A 249 15.54 13.08 7.62
CA LEU A 249 15.27 13.84 6.39
C LEU A 249 15.90 13.17 5.17
N ILE A 250 17.18 12.81 5.26
CA ILE A 250 17.90 12.13 4.18
C ILE A 250 17.29 10.75 3.90
N ASN A 251 16.98 9.98 4.92
CA ASN A 251 16.31 8.70 4.77
C ASN A 251 14.93 8.85 4.11
N CYS A 252 14.16 9.87 4.48
CA CYS A 252 12.90 10.21 3.83
C CYS A 252 13.08 10.57 2.35
N LEU A 253 14.05 11.40 2.02
CA LEU A 253 14.37 11.83 0.65
C LEU A 253 14.88 10.67 -0.22
N LEU A 254 15.74 9.81 0.32
CA LEU A 254 16.26 8.64 -0.39
C LEU A 254 15.17 7.63 -0.74
N TYR A 255 14.10 7.53 0.07
CA TYR A 255 12.99 6.59 -0.18
C TYR A 255 11.82 7.19 -0.97
N THR A 256 11.74 8.51 -1.11
CA THR A 256 10.63 9.19 -1.83
C THR A 256 11.03 9.72 -3.19
N SER A 257 12.31 9.92 -3.44
CA SER A 257 12.82 10.39 -4.74
C SER A 257 13.08 9.19 -5.66
N PRO A 258 12.42 9.06 -6.82
CA PRO A 258 12.84 8.08 -7.81
C PRO A 258 14.24 8.43 -8.28
N SER A 259 15.15 7.46 -8.22
CA SER A 259 16.49 7.61 -8.80
C SER A 259 16.32 7.87 -10.30
N PRO A 260 17.00 8.87 -10.88
CA PRO A 260 16.97 9.09 -12.33
C PRO A 260 17.67 7.97 -13.14
N ARG A 261 18.02 6.87 -12.49
CA ARG A 261 18.72 5.71 -13.08
C ARG A 261 17.96 4.38 -12.97
N ASP A 262 16.73 4.38 -12.42
CA ASP A 262 15.88 3.17 -12.33
C ASP A 262 14.82 3.14 -13.42
#